data_1f047f0806bcc4511dbbe81b2d031693
#
_entry.id   1f047f0806bcc4511dbbe81b2d031693
#
_cell.length_a   1.000
_cell.length_b   1.000
_cell.length_c   1.000
_cell.angle_alpha   90.00
_cell.angle_beta   90.00
_cell.angle_gamma   90.00
#
_symmetry.space_group_name_H-M   'P 1'
#
loop_
_entity.id
_entity.type
_entity.pdbx_description
1 polymer ?
#
loop_
_entity_poly.entity_id
_entity_poly.type
_entity_poly.pdbx_seq_one_letter_code
_entity_poly.pdbx_strand_id
1 'polypeptide(L)'
;MCSMYEGMRNSSRGKIIVGKDIVNVRWGSSVTSVENANVQQPTAPQGVVEEADDGITLMDLLKIIRKHLATAIIAFVVVVAGVSAYTFLAPAKYTATAQTMATYNASQNGVDINQQSAGGSYISNQITSYPTLATTSKVLKPVIDDLGLDETVTDLAGQVTVTNPTNTAFVNIAVVDGDPKQAADIANSVAESLKNVIESDLYSGDKSPVKLSIVQKAQVPTSKSSPKTALYLAVGVVLGIIIGVFAALIKDLLNTKVEETSDVRGIARAS
;
A
#
# COMPACT_ATOMS: atom_id res chain seq x y z
N MET A 1 -40.60 1.51 -26.04
CA MET A 1 -40.88 0.60 -27.17
C MET A 1 -40.18 -0.69 -26.80
N CYS A 2 -40.85 -1.52 -26.14
CA CYS A 2 -41.81 -2.57 -26.52
C CYS A 2 -41.13 -3.65 -27.35
N SER A 3 -41.18 -4.82 -26.72
CA SER A 3 -41.48 -6.11 -27.32
C SER A 3 -40.23 -6.89 -27.79
N MET A 4 -39.95 -8.12 -27.38
CA MET A 4 -40.88 -9.24 -27.34
C MET A 4 -40.32 -10.36 -26.48
N TYR A 5 -41.05 -10.73 -25.46
CA TYR A 5 -41.01 -12.08 -24.88
C TYR A 5 -41.84 -12.96 -25.78
N GLU A 6 -41.31 -14.12 -26.19
CA GLU A 6 -42.10 -15.36 -26.28
C GLU A 6 -41.26 -16.55 -26.69
N GLY A 7 -41.35 -17.58 -25.91
CA GLY A 7 -41.37 -18.96 -26.39
C GLY A 7 -40.06 -19.71 -26.38
N MET A 8 -39.80 -20.50 -25.36
CA MET A 8 -39.73 -21.97 -25.65
C MET A 8 -39.68 -22.76 -24.38
N ARG A 9 -40.75 -23.43 -24.20
CA ARG A 9 -40.93 -24.58 -23.35
C ARG A 9 -40.04 -25.75 -23.83
N ASN A 10 -39.43 -26.40 -22.86
CA ASN A 10 -39.11 -27.84 -22.94
C ASN A 10 -37.89 -28.26 -23.77
N SER A 11 -36.72 -28.33 -23.09
CA SER A 11 -35.78 -29.40 -23.35
C SER A 11 -34.91 -29.67 -22.13
N SER A 12 -35.14 -30.78 -21.48
CA SER A 12 -34.38 -31.28 -20.32
C SER A 12 -32.99 -31.78 -20.69
N ARG A 13 -32.13 -30.89 -21.20
CA ARG A 13 -30.72 -31.16 -21.41
C ARG A 13 -29.93 -29.89 -21.14
N GLY A 14 -29.28 -29.83 -20.00
CA GLY A 14 -28.31 -28.77 -19.67
C GLY A 14 -26.92 -29.19 -20.06
N LYS A 15 -26.21 -28.33 -20.80
CA LYS A 15 -24.76 -28.45 -21.02
C LYS A 15 -24.05 -27.55 -20.04
N ILE A 16 -23.16 -28.11 -19.23
CA ILE A 16 -22.29 -27.33 -18.36
C ILE A 16 -20.87 -27.48 -18.91
N ILE A 17 -20.22 -26.38 -19.17
CA ILE A 17 -18.82 -26.33 -19.59
C ILE A 17 -17.97 -26.16 -18.32
N VAL A 18 -17.16 -27.18 -18.01
CA VAL A 18 -16.17 -27.11 -16.92
C VAL A 18 -14.81 -27.45 -17.54
N GLY A 19 -13.99 -26.43 -17.71
CA GLY A 19 -12.70 -26.60 -18.37
C GLY A 19 -12.82 -26.83 -19.88
N LYS A 20 -12.01 -27.69 -20.46
CA LYS A 20 -11.99 -28.02 -21.90
C LYS A 20 -12.96 -29.10 -22.33
N ASP A 21 -13.72 -29.69 -21.41
CA ASP A 21 -14.59 -30.82 -21.71
C ASP A 21 -16.07 -30.51 -21.49
N ILE A 22 -16.90 -30.95 -22.42
CA ILE A 22 -18.36 -30.80 -22.40
C ILE A 22 -18.95 -32.06 -21.76
N VAL A 23 -19.52 -31.89 -20.55
CA VAL A 23 -20.22 -33.01 -19.89
C VAL A 23 -21.73 -32.84 -20.08
N ASN A 24 -22.36 -33.84 -20.68
CA ASN A 24 -23.81 -33.91 -20.83
C ASN A 24 -24.42 -34.55 -19.58
N VAL A 25 -25.22 -33.78 -18.83
CA VAL A 25 -25.96 -34.27 -17.66
C VAL A 25 -27.41 -34.48 -18.04
N ARG A 26 -27.89 -35.71 -17.87
CA ARG A 26 -29.28 -36.10 -18.12
C ARG A 26 -30.00 -36.30 -16.77
N TRP A 27 -30.98 -35.51 -16.50
CA TRP A 27 -31.89 -35.68 -15.36
C TRP A 27 -33.05 -36.58 -15.82
N GLY A 28 -33.16 -37.73 -15.22
CA GLY A 28 -34.29 -38.64 -15.43
C GLY A 28 -34.73 -39.27 -14.13
N SER A 29 -35.93 -38.92 -13.72
CA SER A 29 -36.66 -39.53 -12.63
C SER A 29 -37.09 -40.95 -13.01
N SER A 30 -36.90 -41.92 -12.12
CA SER A 30 -37.95 -42.90 -11.79
C SER A 30 -37.49 -43.85 -10.68
N VAL A 31 -38.31 -43.87 -9.67
CA VAL A 31 -38.33 -44.84 -8.58
C VAL A 31 -38.96 -46.13 -9.10
N THR A 32 -38.32 -47.26 -8.92
CA THR A 32 -39.01 -48.56 -8.81
C THR A 32 -38.23 -49.52 -7.93
N SER A 33 -38.88 -49.96 -6.92
CA SER A 33 -38.53 -51.04 -6.00
C SER A 33 -38.54 -52.41 -6.66
N VAL A 34 -37.57 -53.27 -6.35
CA VAL A 34 -37.65 -54.73 -6.36
C VAL A 34 -36.60 -55.22 -5.39
N GLU A 35 -36.95 -55.67 -4.25
CA GLU A 35 -37.23 -57.02 -3.76
C GLU A 35 -36.02 -58.00 -3.83
N ASN A 36 -35.56 -58.35 -2.64
CA ASN A 36 -34.91 -59.56 -2.14
C ASN A 36 -34.12 -60.48 -3.09
N ALA A 37 -32.83 -60.58 -2.80
CA ALA A 37 -32.16 -61.86 -2.75
C ALA A 37 -30.98 -61.86 -1.78
N ASN A 38 -31.14 -62.65 -0.73
CA ASN A 38 -30.20 -62.93 0.33
C ASN A 38 -28.98 -63.68 -0.24
N VAL A 39 -27.79 -63.07 -0.23
CA VAL A 39 -26.51 -63.78 -0.35
C VAL A 39 -25.60 -63.31 0.78
N GLN A 40 -25.50 -64.17 1.78
CA GLN A 40 -24.45 -64.01 2.81
C GLN A 40 -23.09 -64.21 2.17
N GLN A 41 -22.27 -63.17 2.23
CA GLN A 41 -20.85 -63.23 1.95
C GLN A 41 -20.07 -62.77 3.17
N PRO A 42 -18.98 -63.44 3.55
CA PRO A 42 -18.33 -63.21 4.85
C PRO A 42 -17.69 -61.85 4.94
N THR A 43 -17.94 -61.18 6.04
CA THR A 43 -17.33 -59.92 6.45
C THR A 43 -15.84 -60.08 6.64
N ALA A 44 -15.05 -59.59 5.71
CA ALA A 44 -13.67 -59.18 6.00
C ALA A 44 -13.69 -57.90 6.85
N PRO A 45 -12.82 -57.78 7.83
CA PRO A 45 -12.76 -56.53 8.59
C PRO A 45 -12.28 -55.42 7.65
N GLN A 46 -13.18 -54.49 7.38
CA GLN A 46 -12.79 -53.22 6.79
C GLN A 46 -11.94 -52.47 7.83
N GLY A 47 -10.63 -52.57 7.66
CA GLY A 47 -9.76 -51.62 8.27
C GLY A 47 -10.17 -50.24 7.77
N VAL A 48 -10.64 -49.41 8.70
CA VAL A 48 -10.76 -47.97 8.50
C VAL A 48 -9.36 -47.49 8.17
N VAL A 49 -9.09 -47.31 6.89
CA VAL A 49 -7.93 -46.52 6.49
C VAL A 49 -8.32 -45.09 6.90
N GLU A 50 -7.94 -44.72 8.08
CA GLU A 50 -7.84 -43.34 8.47
C GLU A 50 -6.87 -42.72 7.47
N GLU A 51 -7.38 -42.05 6.44
CA GLU A 51 -6.55 -41.15 5.64
C GLU A 51 -5.99 -40.16 6.64
N ALA A 52 -4.72 -40.35 6.98
CA ALA A 52 -3.94 -39.39 7.66
C ALA A 52 -3.91 -38.17 6.75
N ASP A 53 -4.81 -37.21 7.01
CA ASP A 53 -4.73 -35.86 6.46
C ASP A 53 -3.47 -35.23 7.11
N ASP A 54 -2.33 -35.39 6.40
CA ASP A 54 -1.02 -34.84 6.78
C ASP A 54 -1.01 -33.28 6.72
N GLY A 55 -2.18 -32.67 6.69
CA GLY A 55 -2.36 -31.24 6.80
C GLY A 55 -2.20 -30.78 8.24
N ILE A 56 -1.25 -29.86 8.49
CA ILE A 56 -1.12 -29.17 9.78
C ILE A 56 -2.46 -28.47 10.07
N THR A 57 -3.23 -29.02 11.01
CA THR A 57 -4.51 -28.44 11.41
C THR A 57 -4.25 -27.17 12.24
N LEU A 58 -5.16 -26.19 12.17
CA LEU A 58 -5.09 -24.97 13.01
C LEU A 58 -4.95 -25.32 14.51
N MET A 59 -5.49 -26.47 14.94
CA MET A 59 -5.41 -26.95 16.30
C MET A 59 -3.99 -27.42 16.65
N ASP A 60 -3.29 -28.05 15.71
CA ASP A 60 -1.90 -28.48 15.89
C ASP A 60 -0.98 -27.25 15.93
N LEU A 61 -1.22 -26.27 15.08
CA LEU A 61 -0.51 -25.00 15.13
C LEU A 61 -0.64 -24.32 16.51
N LEU A 62 -1.86 -24.29 17.06
CA LEU A 62 -2.11 -23.71 18.38
C LEU A 62 -1.40 -24.49 19.49
N LYS A 63 -1.36 -25.83 19.39
CA LYS A 63 -0.67 -26.70 20.34
C LYS A 63 0.84 -26.47 20.30
N ILE A 64 1.43 -26.36 19.10
CA ILE A 64 2.85 -26.08 18.89
C ILE A 64 3.23 -24.71 19.47
N ILE A 65 2.41 -23.68 19.19
CA ILE A 65 2.64 -22.34 19.75
C ILE A 65 2.60 -22.35 21.28
N ARG A 66 1.63 -23.04 21.89
CA ARG A 66 1.55 -23.15 23.34
C ARG A 66 2.72 -23.91 23.94
N LYS A 67 3.21 -24.96 23.27
CA LYS A 67 4.38 -25.75 23.70
C LYS A 67 5.67 -24.91 23.68
N HIS A 68 5.82 -24.03 22.66
CA HIS A 68 7.01 -23.18 22.46
C HIS A 68 6.74 -21.69 22.67
N LEU A 69 5.74 -21.35 23.51
CA LEU A 69 5.32 -19.97 23.75
C LEU A 69 6.47 -19.05 24.18
N ALA A 70 7.36 -19.54 25.02
CA ALA A 70 8.53 -18.78 25.44
C ALA A 70 9.42 -18.37 24.27
N THR A 71 9.63 -19.27 23.29
CA THR A 71 10.45 -18.98 22.10
C THR A 71 9.74 -17.99 21.19
N ALA A 72 8.43 -18.15 21.01
CA ALA A 72 7.61 -17.21 20.22
C ALA A 72 7.64 -15.80 20.83
N ILE A 73 7.49 -15.69 22.17
CA ILE A 73 7.54 -14.41 22.87
C ILE A 73 8.93 -13.77 22.78
N ILE A 74 10.00 -14.54 22.96
CA ILE A 74 11.37 -14.00 22.85
C ILE A 74 11.59 -13.45 21.43
N ALA A 75 11.25 -14.22 20.38
CA ALA A 75 11.36 -13.78 18.99
C ALA A 75 10.52 -12.52 18.72
N PHE A 76 9.28 -12.48 19.19
CA PHE A 76 8.41 -11.31 19.12
C PHE A 76 9.04 -10.08 19.78
N VAL A 77 9.52 -10.21 21.01
CA VAL A 77 10.12 -9.11 21.77
C VAL A 77 11.38 -8.59 21.07
N VAL A 78 12.22 -9.48 20.53
CA VAL A 78 13.43 -9.08 19.79
C VAL A 78 13.09 -8.27 18.55
N VAL A 79 12.08 -8.70 17.79
CA VAL A 79 11.64 -7.98 16.58
C VAL A 79 11.05 -6.61 16.95
N VAL A 80 10.14 -6.55 17.92
CA VAL A 80 9.52 -5.30 18.35
C VAL A 80 10.55 -4.35 18.95
N ALA A 81 11.50 -4.86 19.74
CA ALA A 81 12.60 -4.05 20.29
C ALA A 81 13.50 -3.51 19.16
N GLY A 82 13.83 -4.32 18.16
CA GLY A 82 14.62 -3.89 17.00
C GLY A 82 13.92 -2.78 16.20
N VAL A 83 12.64 -2.95 15.90
CA VAL A 83 11.83 -1.93 15.20
C VAL A 83 11.69 -0.65 16.04
N SER A 84 11.50 -0.80 17.34
CA SER A 84 11.42 0.34 18.25
C SER A 84 12.74 1.10 18.31
N ALA A 85 13.85 0.39 18.49
CA ALA A 85 15.18 0.99 18.48
C ALA A 85 15.45 1.76 17.20
N TYR A 86 15.18 1.14 16.03
CA TYR A 86 15.30 1.83 14.74
C TYR A 86 14.46 3.10 14.68
N THR A 87 13.19 3.02 15.11
CA THR A 87 12.25 4.16 15.02
C THR A 87 12.64 5.32 15.94
N PHE A 88 13.23 5.03 17.09
CA PHE A 88 13.67 6.07 18.03
C PHE A 88 15.06 6.64 17.70
N LEU A 89 15.94 5.84 17.08
CA LEU A 89 17.27 6.30 16.67
C LEU A 89 17.27 7.02 15.32
N ALA A 90 16.27 6.79 14.47
CA ALA A 90 16.17 7.45 13.18
C ALA A 90 16.02 8.96 13.33
N PRO A 91 16.74 9.79 12.54
CA PRO A 91 16.66 11.24 12.61
C PRO A 91 15.23 11.70 12.30
N ALA A 92 14.75 12.60 13.13
CA ALA A 92 13.45 13.23 12.92
C ALA A 92 13.50 14.10 11.66
N LYS A 93 12.46 14.02 10.83
CA LYS A 93 12.28 14.90 9.68
C LYS A 93 10.96 15.65 9.81
N TYR A 94 10.96 16.88 9.34
CA TYR A 94 9.83 17.78 9.37
C TYR A 94 9.44 18.16 7.96
N THR A 95 8.14 18.29 7.70
CA THR A 95 7.63 18.68 6.39
C THR A 95 6.89 20.00 6.52
N ALA A 96 7.35 20.99 5.80
CA ALA A 96 6.67 22.27 5.65
C ALA A 96 6.09 22.38 4.24
N THR A 97 4.90 22.96 4.10
CA THR A 97 4.22 23.07 2.80
C THR A 97 3.78 24.49 2.55
N ALA A 98 4.22 25.07 1.44
CA ALA A 98 3.71 26.28 0.86
C ALA A 98 2.72 25.97 -0.25
N GLN A 99 1.70 26.80 -0.42
CA GLN A 99 0.72 26.65 -1.51
C GLN A 99 0.67 27.92 -2.35
N THR A 100 0.78 27.74 -3.65
CA THR A 100 0.64 28.79 -4.65
C THR A 100 -0.53 28.51 -5.56
N MET A 101 -1.08 29.55 -6.19
CA MET A 101 -2.17 29.46 -7.17
C MET A 101 -1.78 30.21 -8.42
N ALA A 102 -1.90 29.53 -9.56
CA ALA A 102 -1.70 30.13 -10.87
C ALA A 102 -3.01 30.80 -11.34
N THR A 103 -2.91 32.05 -11.78
CA THR A 103 -4.03 32.79 -12.34
C THR A 103 -3.63 33.39 -13.69
N TYR A 104 -4.60 33.54 -14.57
CA TYR A 104 -4.39 34.23 -15.86
C TYR A 104 -4.34 35.75 -15.61
N ASN A 105 -3.31 36.40 -16.12
CA ASN A 105 -3.13 37.85 -15.95
C ASN A 105 -3.92 38.60 -17.04
N ALA A 106 -5.22 38.81 -16.79
CA ALA A 106 -6.13 39.49 -17.68
C ALA A 106 -5.97 41.03 -17.72
N SER A 107 -5.06 41.62 -16.93
CA SER A 107 -5.01 43.05 -16.63
C SER A 107 -4.55 43.94 -17.79
N GLN A 108 -4.43 43.43 -19.01
CA GLN A 108 -3.75 44.17 -20.08
C GLN A 108 -4.57 44.48 -21.34
N ASN A 109 -5.63 43.78 -21.58
CA ASN A 109 -6.50 44.09 -22.71
C ASN A 109 -7.93 43.73 -22.30
N GLY A 110 -8.82 44.72 -22.24
CA GLY A 110 -10.20 44.62 -21.78
C GLY A 110 -10.79 43.21 -21.77
N VAL A 111 -11.32 42.82 -20.63
CA VAL A 111 -11.74 41.42 -20.33
C VAL A 111 -12.80 40.98 -21.33
N ASP A 112 -12.39 40.26 -22.38
CA ASP A 112 -13.29 39.53 -23.23
C ASP A 112 -13.52 38.15 -22.62
N ILE A 113 -14.77 37.75 -22.41
CA ILE A 113 -15.15 36.45 -21.76
C ILE A 113 -14.51 35.27 -22.51
N ASN A 114 -14.30 35.38 -23.80
CA ASN A 114 -13.62 34.39 -24.63
C ASN A 114 -12.12 34.24 -24.27
N GLN A 115 -11.45 35.32 -23.93
CA GLN A 115 -10.04 35.31 -23.49
C GLN A 115 -9.89 34.70 -22.12
N GLN A 116 -10.85 34.86 -21.21
CA GLN A 116 -10.82 34.27 -19.87
C GLN A 116 -10.95 32.73 -19.92
N SER A 117 -11.81 32.22 -20.82
CA SER A 117 -11.93 30.76 -21.01
C SER A 117 -10.68 30.16 -21.65
N ALA A 118 -10.10 30.84 -22.64
CA ALA A 118 -8.83 30.40 -23.24
C ALA A 118 -7.67 30.46 -22.23
N GLY A 119 -7.63 31.51 -21.38
CA GLY A 119 -6.64 31.64 -20.29
C GLY A 119 -6.74 30.53 -19.26
N GLY A 120 -7.94 30.12 -18.88
CA GLY A 120 -8.16 28.99 -17.97
C GLY A 120 -7.62 27.67 -18.52
N SER A 121 -7.89 27.39 -19.79
CA SER A 121 -7.37 26.21 -20.49
C SER A 121 -5.84 26.26 -20.62
N TYR A 122 -5.27 27.42 -20.88
CA TYR A 122 -3.83 27.64 -20.96
C TYR A 122 -3.17 27.30 -19.61
N ILE A 123 -3.70 27.85 -18.49
CA ILE A 123 -3.18 27.54 -17.16
C ILE A 123 -3.28 26.05 -16.86
N SER A 124 -4.42 25.42 -17.13
CA SER A 124 -4.64 23.98 -16.87
C SER A 124 -3.63 23.11 -17.59
N ASN A 125 -3.20 23.49 -18.78
CA ASN A 125 -2.16 22.76 -19.51
C ASN A 125 -0.75 23.07 -19.00
N GLN A 126 -0.49 24.33 -18.63
CA GLN A 126 0.84 24.77 -18.22
C GLN A 126 1.21 24.33 -16.82
N ILE A 127 0.24 24.32 -15.91
CA ILE A 127 0.48 24.05 -14.47
C ILE A 127 1.02 22.63 -14.20
N THR A 128 0.73 21.69 -15.10
CA THR A 128 1.25 20.32 -15.03
C THR A 128 2.77 20.25 -15.15
N SER A 129 3.39 21.27 -15.75
CA SER A 129 4.85 21.38 -15.92
C SER A 129 5.55 22.04 -14.72
N TYR A 130 4.81 22.73 -13.86
CA TYR A 130 5.40 23.46 -12.72
C TYR A 130 6.09 22.58 -11.68
N PRO A 131 5.59 21.37 -11.36
CA PRO A 131 6.33 20.45 -10.49
C PRO A 131 7.73 20.14 -10.99
N THR A 132 7.87 19.90 -12.30
CA THR A 132 9.18 19.64 -12.92
C THR A 132 10.05 20.90 -12.94
N LEU A 133 9.47 22.05 -13.27
CA LEU A 133 10.19 23.33 -13.29
C LEU A 133 10.73 23.70 -11.90
N ALA A 134 9.96 23.48 -10.86
CA ALA A 134 10.31 23.83 -9.48
C ALA A 134 11.56 23.08 -8.96
N THR A 135 11.86 21.91 -9.50
CA THR A 135 13.03 21.13 -9.12
C THR A 135 14.27 21.41 -10.00
N THR A 136 14.16 22.34 -10.94
CA THR A 136 15.30 22.70 -11.81
C THR A 136 16.31 23.59 -11.09
N SER A 137 17.54 23.56 -11.58
CA SER A 137 18.61 24.45 -11.11
C SER A 137 18.24 25.94 -11.20
N LYS A 138 17.37 26.33 -12.16
CA LYS A 138 16.94 27.71 -12.34
C LYS A 138 16.11 28.21 -11.16
N VAL A 139 15.35 27.33 -10.52
CA VAL A 139 14.54 27.66 -9.34
C VAL A 139 15.32 27.42 -8.05
N LEU A 140 16.06 26.32 -7.94
CA LEU A 140 16.68 25.92 -6.68
C LEU A 140 18.00 26.62 -6.37
N LYS A 141 18.78 27.01 -7.41
CA LYS A 141 20.06 27.68 -7.17
C LYS A 141 19.88 29.02 -6.44
N PRO A 142 18.95 29.93 -6.85
CA PRO A 142 18.70 31.14 -6.07
C PRO A 142 18.32 30.87 -4.62
N VAL A 143 17.56 29.79 -4.36
CA VAL A 143 17.16 29.41 -3.00
C VAL A 143 18.37 29.01 -2.13
N ILE A 144 19.30 28.23 -2.71
CA ILE A 144 20.55 27.86 -2.04
C ILE A 144 21.38 29.10 -1.71
N ASP A 145 21.53 29.99 -2.70
CA ASP A 145 22.33 31.22 -2.56
C ASP A 145 21.70 32.18 -1.53
N ASP A 146 20.38 32.38 -1.57
CA ASP A 146 19.65 33.30 -0.70
C ASP A 146 19.61 32.84 0.77
N LEU A 147 19.46 31.53 0.99
CA LEU A 147 19.40 30.96 2.33
C LEU A 147 20.77 30.53 2.87
N GLY A 148 21.81 30.59 2.03
CA GLY A 148 23.16 30.16 2.39
C GLY A 148 23.25 28.69 2.75
N LEU A 149 22.54 27.82 1.98
CA LEU A 149 22.54 26.38 2.23
C LEU A 149 23.84 25.75 1.76
N ASP A 150 24.39 24.87 2.59
CA ASP A 150 25.60 24.10 2.24
C ASP A 150 25.23 22.77 1.54
N GLU A 151 24.38 22.88 0.51
CA GLU A 151 23.82 21.74 -0.21
C GLU A 151 23.94 21.95 -1.72
N THR A 152 23.96 20.84 -2.49
CA THR A 152 23.89 20.93 -3.94
C THR A 152 22.42 21.05 -4.42
N VAL A 153 22.25 21.55 -5.65
CA VAL A 153 20.90 21.58 -6.28
C VAL A 153 20.25 20.20 -6.31
N THR A 154 21.05 19.15 -6.49
CA THR A 154 20.54 17.77 -6.54
C THR A 154 20.05 17.31 -5.17
N ASP A 155 20.76 17.65 -4.10
CA ASP A 155 20.39 17.31 -2.73
C ASP A 155 19.10 18.03 -2.35
N LEU A 156 19.03 19.33 -2.60
CA LEU A 156 17.83 20.12 -2.35
C LEU A 156 16.63 19.63 -3.19
N ALA A 157 16.83 19.26 -4.46
CA ALA A 157 15.78 18.71 -5.30
C ALA A 157 15.20 17.40 -4.72
N GLY A 158 16.02 16.60 -4.03
CA GLY A 158 15.57 15.39 -3.30
C GLY A 158 14.74 15.67 -2.06
N GLN A 159 14.86 16.86 -1.50
CA GLN A 159 14.09 17.30 -0.31
C GLN A 159 12.77 17.99 -0.69
N VAL A 160 12.68 18.54 -1.92
CA VAL A 160 11.54 19.31 -2.42
C VAL A 160 10.62 18.40 -3.22
N THR A 161 9.37 18.33 -2.81
CA THR A 161 8.30 17.66 -3.54
C THR A 161 7.25 18.67 -3.97
N VAL A 162 7.05 18.82 -5.26
CA VAL A 162 6.06 19.74 -5.80
C VAL A 162 4.95 18.97 -6.49
N THR A 163 3.71 19.30 -6.16
CA THR A 163 2.53 18.61 -6.69
C THR A 163 1.47 19.62 -7.14
N ASN A 164 0.78 19.28 -8.22
CA ASN A 164 -0.42 19.97 -8.64
C ASN A 164 -1.62 19.03 -8.42
N PRO A 165 -2.55 19.34 -7.51
CA PRO A 165 -3.78 18.57 -7.35
C PRO A 165 -4.61 18.58 -8.63
N THR A 166 -5.11 17.42 -9.02
CA THR A 166 -5.85 17.25 -10.29
C THR A 166 -7.00 18.24 -10.41
N ASN A 167 -7.13 18.85 -11.58
CA ASN A 167 -8.18 19.83 -11.91
C ASN A 167 -8.18 21.09 -11.02
N THR A 168 -7.03 21.49 -10.51
CA THR A 168 -6.89 22.73 -9.75
C THR A 168 -5.77 23.59 -10.29
N ALA A 169 -5.85 24.90 -10.02
CA ALA A 169 -4.79 25.85 -10.32
C ALA A 169 -3.78 26.00 -9.16
N PHE A 170 -3.81 25.11 -8.19
CA PHE A 170 -2.89 25.11 -7.05
C PHE A 170 -1.62 24.32 -7.32
N VAL A 171 -0.53 24.80 -6.76
CA VAL A 171 0.74 24.08 -6.69
C VAL A 171 1.16 24.01 -5.23
N ASN A 172 1.32 22.81 -4.71
CA ASN A 172 1.79 22.55 -3.36
C ASN A 172 3.29 22.26 -3.41
N ILE A 173 4.05 22.96 -2.61
CA ILE A 173 5.50 22.84 -2.49
C ILE A 173 5.78 22.33 -1.08
N ALA A 174 6.10 21.06 -0.95
CA ALA A 174 6.43 20.40 0.30
C ALA A 174 7.95 20.19 0.38
N VAL A 175 8.54 20.60 1.48
CA VAL A 175 9.97 20.45 1.76
C VAL A 175 10.15 19.62 3.02
N VAL A 176 11.07 18.64 2.95
CA VAL A 176 11.37 17.73 4.06
C VAL A 176 12.80 17.98 4.52
N ASP A 177 12.95 18.45 5.75
CA ASP A 177 14.25 18.74 6.34
C ASP A 177 14.35 18.25 7.79
N GLY A 178 15.56 18.17 8.33
CA GLY A 178 15.83 17.86 9.75
C GLY A 178 15.51 19.00 10.70
N ASP A 179 15.56 20.25 10.22
CA ASP A 179 15.19 21.44 10.98
C ASP A 179 13.82 21.97 10.52
N PRO A 180 12.83 22.07 11.43
CA PRO A 180 11.48 22.51 11.07
C PRO A 180 11.44 23.95 10.55
N LYS A 181 12.34 24.84 11.03
CA LYS A 181 12.41 26.23 10.57
C LYS A 181 13.00 26.27 9.16
N GLN A 182 14.09 25.55 8.93
CA GLN A 182 14.75 25.46 7.62
C GLN A 182 13.79 24.89 6.56
N ALA A 183 13.01 23.83 6.89
CA ALA A 183 11.98 23.29 6.02
C ALA A 183 10.97 24.37 5.56
N ALA A 184 10.51 25.22 6.50
CA ALA A 184 9.56 26.30 6.19
C ALA A 184 10.20 27.40 5.36
N ASP A 185 11.41 27.80 5.69
CA ASP A 185 12.14 28.86 4.98
C ASP A 185 12.44 28.41 3.53
N ILE A 186 12.91 27.19 3.33
CA ILE A 186 13.14 26.61 2.00
C ILE A 186 11.83 26.55 1.19
N ALA A 187 10.73 26.04 1.79
CA ALA A 187 9.46 25.93 1.07
C ALA A 187 8.94 27.29 0.61
N ASN A 188 9.09 28.33 1.43
CA ASN A 188 8.69 29.68 1.08
C ASN A 188 9.61 30.30 0.01
N SER A 189 10.92 30.10 0.12
CA SER A 189 11.90 30.59 -0.86
C SER A 189 11.72 29.89 -2.22
N VAL A 190 11.47 28.58 -2.25
CA VAL A 190 11.14 27.85 -3.49
C VAL A 190 9.86 28.39 -4.13
N ALA A 191 8.82 28.69 -3.33
CA ALA A 191 7.58 29.27 -3.85
C ALA A 191 7.81 30.64 -4.48
N GLU A 192 8.66 31.47 -3.87
CA GLU A 192 9.00 32.80 -4.38
C GLU A 192 9.91 32.71 -5.62
N SER A 193 10.91 31.85 -5.61
CA SER A 193 11.80 31.61 -6.75
C SER A 193 11.01 31.06 -7.95
N LEU A 194 10.12 30.07 -7.73
CA LEU A 194 9.24 29.54 -8.79
C LEU A 194 8.34 30.63 -9.38
N LYS A 195 7.76 31.47 -8.53
CA LYS A 195 6.96 32.63 -8.97
C LYS A 195 7.79 33.54 -9.86
N ASN A 196 8.99 33.92 -9.44
CA ASN A 196 9.87 34.80 -10.18
C ASN A 196 10.28 34.20 -11.54
N VAL A 197 10.59 32.91 -11.58
CA VAL A 197 10.93 32.21 -12.84
C VAL A 197 9.73 32.17 -13.78
N ILE A 198 8.52 31.94 -13.29
CA ILE A 198 7.31 31.89 -14.12
C ILE A 198 6.92 33.30 -14.61
N GLU A 199 7.00 34.31 -13.77
CA GLU A 199 6.53 35.65 -14.10
C GLU A 199 7.54 36.44 -14.94
N SER A 200 8.84 36.20 -14.76
CA SER A 200 9.89 37.02 -15.39
C SER A 200 10.69 36.26 -16.44
N ASP A 201 11.09 35.02 -16.17
CA ASP A 201 12.14 34.34 -16.93
C ASP A 201 11.65 33.45 -18.06
N LEU A 202 10.39 32.95 -17.98
CA LEU A 202 9.82 32.10 -19.02
C LEU A 202 9.27 32.87 -20.21
N TYR A 203 9.02 34.15 -20.07
CA TYR A 203 8.42 34.98 -21.10
C TYR A 203 9.36 36.14 -21.47
N SER A 204 9.80 36.19 -22.71
CA SER A 204 10.72 37.19 -23.26
C SER A 204 10.05 38.56 -23.52
N GLY A 205 9.13 38.97 -22.67
CA GLY A 205 8.42 40.26 -22.80
C GLY A 205 7.95 40.76 -21.45
N ASP A 206 7.58 42.04 -21.36
CA ASP A 206 7.26 42.72 -20.11
C ASP A 206 6.11 42.12 -19.29
N LYS A 207 5.46 41.04 -19.76
CA LYS A 207 4.21 40.56 -19.13
C LYS A 207 3.97 39.07 -19.35
N SER A 208 4.21 38.32 -18.29
CA SER A 208 3.77 36.91 -18.23
C SER A 208 2.24 36.82 -18.31
N PRO A 209 1.67 35.93 -19.15
CA PRO A 209 0.24 35.65 -19.16
C PRO A 209 -0.21 34.91 -17.88
N VAL A 210 0.73 34.42 -17.09
CA VAL A 210 0.46 33.71 -15.84
C VAL A 210 1.02 34.50 -14.67
N LYS A 211 0.20 34.66 -13.64
CA LYS A 211 0.58 35.20 -12.33
C LYS A 211 0.52 34.07 -11.31
N LEU A 212 1.61 33.85 -10.60
CA LEU A 212 1.66 32.90 -9.51
C LEU A 212 1.54 33.65 -8.18
N SER A 213 0.48 33.40 -7.43
CA SER A 213 0.23 34.02 -6.13
C SER A 213 0.46 33.02 -5.03
N ILE A 214 1.24 33.37 -4.00
CA ILE A 214 1.40 32.57 -2.80
C ILE A 214 0.13 32.74 -1.96
N VAL A 215 -0.66 31.66 -1.87
CA VAL A 215 -1.94 31.64 -1.15
C VAL A 215 -1.72 31.29 0.32
N GLN A 216 -0.79 30.37 0.57
CA GLN A 216 -0.43 29.97 1.91
C GLN A 216 1.10 29.84 2.02
N LYS A 217 1.68 30.58 2.93
CA LYS A 217 3.09 30.41 3.30
C LYS A 217 3.26 29.15 4.14
N ALA A 218 4.37 28.46 3.93
CA ALA A 218 4.76 27.34 4.78
C ALA A 218 4.96 27.85 6.22
N GLN A 219 4.34 27.15 7.15
CA GLN A 219 4.50 27.38 8.58
C GLN A 219 5.52 26.38 9.14
N VAL A 220 6.19 26.79 10.23
CA VAL A 220 7.12 25.90 10.93
C VAL A 220 6.34 24.73 11.52
N PRO A 221 6.61 23.47 11.10
CA PRO A 221 5.89 22.33 11.60
C PRO A 221 6.20 22.08 13.09
N THR A 222 5.17 21.82 13.86
CA THR A 222 5.28 21.54 15.31
C THR A 222 5.45 20.05 15.62
N SER A 223 5.24 19.19 14.62
CA SER A 223 5.36 17.73 14.76
C SER A 223 6.23 17.13 13.66
N LYS A 224 6.96 16.07 14.00
CA LYS A 224 7.77 15.34 13.01
C LYS A 224 6.86 14.60 12.02
N SER A 225 7.24 14.63 10.74
CA SER A 225 6.56 13.92 9.67
C SER A 225 7.09 12.49 9.48
N SER A 226 8.37 12.25 9.86
CA SER A 226 9.03 10.95 9.75
C SER A 226 10.03 10.77 10.91
N PRO A 227 10.22 9.52 11.38
CA PRO A 227 9.43 8.33 11.11
C PRO A 227 8.04 8.39 11.75
N LYS A 228 7.04 7.80 11.08
CA LYS A 228 5.69 7.64 11.66
C LYS A 228 5.71 6.52 12.71
N THR A 229 6.07 6.87 13.95
CA THR A 229 6.31 5.92 15.05
C THR A 229 5.17 4.93 15.26
N ALA A 230 3.92 5.40 15.23
CA ALA A 230 2.75 4.53 15.41
C ALA A 230 2.62 3.49 14.29
N LEU A 231 2.89 3.89 13.03
CA LEU A 231 2.82 2.98 11.88
C LEU A 231 3.93 1.92 11.94
N TYR A 232 5.17 2.35 12.20
CA TYR A 232 6.30 1.41 12.30
C TYR A 232 6.13 0.43 13.47
N LEU A 233 5.61 0.90 14.60
CA LEU A 233 5.32 0.03 15.73
C LEU A 233 4.21 -0.99 15.40
N ALA A 234 3.14 -0.57 14.74
CA ALA A 234 2.07 -1.46 14.30
C ALA A 234 2.60 -2.54 13.33
N VAL A 235 3.41 -2.15 12.35
CA VAL A 235 4.07 -3.09 11.44
C VAL A 235 5.02 -4.02 12.20
N GLY A 236 5.78 -3.48 13.15
CA GLY A 236 6.68 -4.28 14.01
C GLY A 236 5.95 -5.35 14.82
N VAL A 237 4.77 -5.02 15.35
CA VAL A 237 3.94 -5.99 16.09
C VAL A 237 3.44 -7.10 15.15
N VAL A 238 2.94 -6.76 13.97
CA VAL A 238 2.48 -7.77 12.99
C VAL A 238 3.61 -8.68 12.54
N LEU A 239 4.76 -8.10 12.18
CA LEU A 239 5.96 -8.87 11.81
C LEU A 239 6.46 -9.71 12.97
N GLY A 240 6.45 -9.18 14.19
CA GLY A 240 6.84 -9.90 15.41
C GLY A 240 5.98 -11.14 15.65
N ILE A 241 4.66 -11.04 15.46
CA ILE A 241 3.75 -12.19 15.56
C ILE A 241 4.09 -13.25 14.51
N ILE A 242 4.26 -12.84 13.26
CA ILE A 242 4.58 -13.76 12.16
C ILE A 242 5.91 -14.49 12.44
N ILE A 243 6.96 -13.75 12.78
CA ILE A 243 8.29 -14.31 13.06
C ILE A 243 8.25 -15.17 14.33
N GLY A 244 7.49 -14.77 15.35
CA GLY A 244 7.30 -15.56 16.58
C GLY A 244 6.68 -16.93 16.31
N VAL A 245 5.64 -16.99 15.45
CA VAL A 245 5.01 -18.24 15.03
C VAL A 245 6.00 -19.11 14.25
N PHE A 246 6.71 -18.53 13.28
CA PHE A 246 7.73 -19.28 12.52
C PHE A 246 8.85 -19.81 13.42
N ALA A 247 9.32 -19.03 14.39
CA ALA A 247 10.35 -19.46 15.32
C ALA A 247 9.87 -20.65 16.20
N ALA A 248 8.59 -20.64 16.61
CA ALA A 248 8.00 -21.76 17.34
C ALA A 248 7.93 -23.03 16.48
N LEU A 249 7.51 -22.91 15.21
CA LEU A 249 7.45 -24.02 14.26
C LEU A 249 8.82 -24.61 13.96
N ILE A 250 9.82 -23.77 13.67
CA ILE A 250 11.19 -24.21 13.42
C ILE A 250 11.74 -24.96 14.64
N LYS A 251 11.49 -24.45 15.84
CA LYS A 251 11.93 -25.09 17.07
C LYS A 251 11.26 -26.45 17.30
N ASP A 252 9.99 -26.59 16.97
CA ASP A 252 9.29 -27.86 17.06
C ASP A 252 9.84 -28.87 16.05
N LEU A 253 10.07 -28.44 14.80
CA LEU A 253 10.70 -29.27 13.76
C LEU A 253 12.13 -29.73 14.13
N LEU A 254 12.91 -28.85 14.80
CA LEU A 254 14.27 -29.19 15.24
C LEU A 254 14.27 -30.01 16.52
N ASN A 255 13.18 -29.99 17.29
CA ASN A 255 13.06 -30.73 18.53
C ASN A 255 12.44 -32.13 18.29
N THR A 256 12.96 -32.87 17.33
CA THR A 256 12.62 -34.27 17.08
C THR A 256 13.20 -35.16 18.21
N LYS A 257 12.77 -34.92 19.46
CA LYS A 257 12.83 -36.00 20.45
C LYS A 257 11.70 -36.94 20.10
N VAL A 258 12.05 -38.07 19.51
CA VAL A 258 11.19 -39.24 19.44
C VAL A 258 10.66 -39.46 20.86
N GLU A 259 9.40 -39.15 21.11
CA GLU A 259 8.70 -39.68 22.27
C GLU A 259 8.68 -41.19 22.04
N GLU A 260 9.62 -41.85 22.66
CA GLU A 260 9.67 -43.28 22.78
C GLU A 260 8.33 -43.69 23.38
N THR A 261 7.47 -44.19 22.50
CA THR A 261 6.12 -44.63 22.82
C THR A 261 6.24 -45.66 23.93
N SER A 262 5.57 -45.38 25.04
CA SER A 262 5.33 -46.28 26.16
C SER A 262 4.63 -47.60 25.77
N ASP A 263 4.51 -47.89 24.49
CA ASP A 263 3.88 -49.10 23.93
C ASP A 263 4.74 -50.37 23.96
N VAL A 264 6.06 -50.21 24.19
CA VAL A 264 6.93 -51.43 24.28
C VAL A 264 6.77 -52.19 25.61
N ARG A 265 6.10 -51.63 26.60
CA ARG A 265 5.87 -52.29 27.90
C ARG A 265 4.69 -53.27 27.91
N GLY A 266 3.84 -53.21 26.90
CA GLY A 266 2.69 -54.16 26.76
C GLY A 266 3.07 -55.55 26.27
N ILE A 267 4.13 -55.68 25.50
CA ILE A 267 4.47 -56.95 24.83
C ILE A 267 5.35 -57.82 25.70
N ALA A 268 6.07 -57.26 26.65
CA ALA A 268 6.97 -58.04 27.56
C ALA A 268 6.24 -58.72 28.74
N ARG A 269 4.92 -58.66 28.83
CA ARG A 269 4.12 -59.28 29.91
C ARG A 269 3.24 -60.46 29.42
N ALA A 270 3.35 -60.84 28.18
CA ALA A 270 2.61 -61.95 27.58
C ALA A 270 3.52 -63.10 27.13
N SER A 271 4.64 -63.33 27.82
CA SER A 271 5.46 -64.52 27.68
C SER A 271 5.58 -65.24 29.05
#